data_3d866497950d18c4123b65cb5c389395
#
_entry.id   3d866497950d18c4123b65cb5c389395
#
_cell.length_a   1.000
_cell.length_b   1.000
_cell.length_c   1.000
_cell.angle_alpha   90.00
_cell.angle_beta   90.00
_cell.angle_gamma   90.00
#
_symmetry.space_group_name_H-M   'P 1'
#
loop_
_entity.id
_entity.type
_entity.pdbx_description
1 polymer ?
#
loop_
_entity_poly.entity_id
_entity_poly.type
_entity_poly.pdbx_seq_one_letter_code
_entity_poly.pdbx_strand_id
1 'polypeptide(L)'
;MANEGIYRVTARGRFKDLSEHAHAYLVRQQPDHDIFKSAYSAEGTFTYDEKIQFFNLRYEVRTSEGEEDAARIGEKEATLFLRTLGYSSHKLKITVANVSAMWEEQA
;
A
#
# COMPACT_ATOMS: atom_id res chain seq x y z
N MET A 1 -1.16 28.69 9.49
CA MET A 1 -1.53 27.28 9.66
C MET A 1 -0.84 26.44 8.60
N ALA A 2 -0.25 25.35 9.02
CA ALA A 2 0.31 24.42 8.06
C ALA A 2 -0.82 23.72 7.30
N ASN A 3 -0.75 23.74 5.98
CA ASN A 3 -1.73 23.05 5.15
C ASN A 3 -1.41 21.56 5.14
N GLU A 4 -2.45 20.75 5.23
CA GLU A 4 -2.32 19.31 5.14
C GLU A 4 -2.02 18.92 3.70
N GLY A 5 -0.93 18.19 3.50
CA GLY A 5 -0.59 17.65 2.19
C GLY A 5 -1.27 16.31 1.94
N ILE A 6 -1.51 16.00 0.68
CA ILE A 6 -2.09 14.73 0.25
C ILE A 6 -1.01 13.94 -0.48
N TYR A 7 -0.75 12.74 0.00
CA TYR A 7 0.31 11.88 -0.52
C TYR A 7 -0.23 10.51 -0.89
N ARG A 8 0.28 9.97 -1.98
CA ARG A 8 0.03 8.58 -2.35
C ARG A 8 1.27 7.77 -2.01
N VAL A 9 1.10 6.83 -1.11
CA VAL A 9 2.19 5.98 -0.62
C VAL A 9 1.99 4.57 -1.13
N THR A 10 3.03 4.02 -1.74
CA THR A 10 3.02 2.62 -2.18
C THR A 10 4.07 1.87 -1.39
N ALA A 11 3.64 0.82 -0.70
CA ALA A 11 4.54 -0.12 -0.04
C ALA A 11 4.58 -1.37 -0.92
N ARG A 12 5.71 -1.58 -1.60
CA ARG A 12 5.92 -2.74 -2.43
C ARG A 12 6.78 -3.75 -1.70
N GLY A 13 6.36 -4.99 -1.71
CA GLY A 13 7.10 -6.05 -1.07
C GLY A 13 7.09 -7.34 -1.87
N ARG A 14 7.91 -8.28 -1.42
CA ARG A 14 7.94 -9.63 -1.94
C ARG A 14 7.53 -10.56 -0.81
N PHE A 15 6.58 -11.45 -1.09
CA PHE A 15 6.16 -12.46 -0.11
C PHE A 15 7.33 -13.33 0.30
N LYS A 16 7.37 -13.69 1.57
CA LYS A 16 8.40 -14.55 2.14
C LYS A 16 7.72 -15.71 2.86
N ASP A 17 8.13 -16.92 2.53
CA ASP A 17 7.68 -18.13 3.23
C ASP A 17 6.15 -18.27 3.34
N LEU A 18 5.43 -17.99 2.25
CA LEU A 18 3.98 -18.22 2.21
C LEU A 18 3.69 -19.70 2.38
N SER A 19 2.78 -20.01 3.32
CA SER A 19 2.28 -21.39 3.45
C SER A 19 1.45 -21.76 2.23
N GLU A 20 1.29 -23.06 2.00
CA GLU A 20 0.44 -23.56 0.91
C GLU A 20 -0.99 -23.06 1.07
N HIS A 21 -1.48 -23.02 2.29
CA HIS A 21 -2.82 -22.53 2.60
C HIS A 21 -2.98 -21.06 2.24
N ALA A 22 -2.01 -20.22 2.63
CA ALA A 22 -2.04 -18.80 2.32
C ALA A 22 -1.94 -18.56 0.82
N HIS A 23 -1.08 -19.30 0.12
CA HIS A 23 -0.93 -19.22 -1.32
C HIS A 23 -2.25 -19.57 -2.04
N ALA A 24 -2.89 -20.66 -1.64
CA ALA A 24 -4.17 -21.08 -2.21
C ALA A 24 -5.27 -20.04 -2.00
N TYR A 25 -5.29 -19.43 -0.82
CA TYR A 25 -6.24 -18.37 -0.51
C TYR A 25 -6.03 -17.15 -1.43
N LEU A 26 -4.78 -16.74 -1.62
CA LEU A 26 -4.46 -15.60 -2.49
C LEU A 26 -4.80 -15.88 -3.95
N VAL A 27 -4.61 -17.12 -4.41
CA VAL A 27 -5.02 -17.53 -5.78
C VAL A 27 -6.53 -17.34 -5.95
N ARG A 28 -7.32 -17.77 -4.97
CA ARG A 28 -8.79 -17.62 -5.05
C ARG A 28 -9.24 -16.17 -5.03
N GLN A 29 -8.48 -15.30 -4.38
CA GLN A 29 -8.84 -13.89 -4.22
C GLN A 29 -8.26 -12.98 -5.30
N GLN A 30 -7.51 -13.52 -6.26
CA GLN A 30 -6.87 -12.74 -7.32
C GLN A 30 -7.82 -11.77 -8.05
N PRO A 31 -9.04 -12.17 -8.45
CA PRO A 31 -9.93 -11.23 -9.13
C PRO A 31 -10.27 -9.99 -8.32
N ASP A 32 -10.27 -10.10 -6.99
CA ASP A 32 -10.60 -8.99 -6.09
C ASP A 32 -9.38 -8.10 -5.81
N HIS A 33 -8.18 -8.56 -6.17
CA HIS A 33 -6.93 -7.87 -5.90
C HIS A 33 -6.15 -7.59 -7.18
N ASP A 34 -6.86 -7.44 -8.29
CA ASP A 34 -6.28 -7.12 -9.58
C ASP A 34 -5.66 -5.73 -9.55
N ILE A 35 -4.41 -5.63 -9.98
CA ILE A 35 -3.65 -4.38 -10.00
C ILE A 35 -4.36 -3.29 -10.83
N PHE A 36 -5.13 -3.66 -11.86
CA PHE A 36 -5.85 -2.72 -12.70
C PHE A 36 -7.11 -2.17 -12.02
N LYS A 37 -7.55 -2.77 -10.95
CA LYS A 37 -8.69 -2.32 -10.15
C LYS A 37 -8.26 -1.56 -8.91
N SER A 38 -6.95 -1.43 -8.71
CA SER A 38 -6.42 -0.82 -7.50
C SER A 38 -6.56 0.71 -7.52
N ALA A 39 -6.80 1.27 -6.36
CA ALA A 39 -6.86 2.71 -6.16
C ALA A 39 -6.16 3.05 -4.85
N TYR A 40 -5.77 4.32 -4.69
CA TYR A 40 -5.24 4.77 -3.41
C TYR A 40 -6.40 5.14 -2.51
N SER A 41 -6.40 4.63 -1.29
CA SER A 41 -7.44 4.91 -0.30
C SER A 41 -6.84 5.07 1.09
N ALA A 42 -7.59 5.65 2.01
CA ALA A 42 -7.13 5.82 3.39
C ALA A 42 -6.97 4.46 4.09
N GLU A 43 -7.86 3.51 3.79
CA GLU A 43 -7.80 2.16 4.35
C GLU A 43 -6.70 1.31 3.74
N GLY A 44 -6.24 1.67 2.55
CA GLY A 44 -5.25 0.91 1.81
C GLY A 44 -5.85 -0.06 0.82
N THR A 45 -5.17 -0.26 -0.29
CA THR A 45 -5.56 -1.20 -1.34
C THR A 45 -4.45 -2.22 -1.52
N PHE A 46 -4.79 -3.49 -1.41
CA PHE A 46 -3.86 -4.60 -1.51
C PHE A 46 -4.01 -5.29 -2.86
N THR A 47 -2.92 -5.35 -3.62
CA THR A 47 -2.87 -6.06 -4.91
C THR A 47 -1.60 -6.89 -5.00
N TYR A 48 -1.61 -7.91 -5.84
CA TYR A 48 -0.44 -8.75 -6.03
C TYR A 48 -0.45 -9.33 -7.45
N ASP A 49 0.73 -9.83 -7.90
CA ASP A 49 0.89 -10.37 -9.25
C ASP A 49 0.29 -11.78 -9.37
N GLU A 50 0.15 -12.26 -10.60
CA GLU A 50 -0.43 -13.56 -10.88
C GLU A 50 0.36 -14.71 -10.24
N LYS A 51 1.67 -14.56 -10.12
CA LYS A 51 2.54 -15.58 -9.55
C LYS A 51 2.62 -15.52 -8.03
N ILE A 52 1.98 -14.50 -7.44
CA ILE A 52 1.95 -14.29 -5.98
C ILE A 52 3.37 -14.22 -5.41
N GLN A 53 4.21 -13.45 -6.08
CA GLN A 53 5.58 -13.17 -5.66
C GLN A 53 5.71 -11.80 -5.04
N PHE A 54 5.06 -10.80 -5.64
CA PHE A 54 5.12 -9.40 -5.22
C PHE A 54 3.74 -8.88 -4.89
N PHE A 55 3.70 -7.92 -3.98
CA PHE A 55 2.46 -7.24 -3.63
C PHE A 55 2.69 -5.73 -3.55
N ASN A 56 1.61 -4.99 -3.65
CA ASN A 56 1.59 -3.55 -3.44
C ASN A 56 0.47 -3.22 -2.46
N LEU A 57 0.78 -2.35 -1.50
CA LEU A 57 -0.19 -1.73 -0.62
C LEU A 57 -0.17 -0.24 -0.91
N ARG A 58 -1.31 0.31 -1.29
CA ARG A 58 -1.44 1.70 -1.72
C ARG A 58 -2.33 2.46 -0.75
N TYR A 59 -1.79 3.56 -0.25
CA TYR A 59 -2.49 4.39 0.74
C TYR A 59 -2.54 5.84 0.28
N GLU A 60 -3.67 6.50 0.54
CA GLU A 60 -3.74 7.95 0.48
C GLU A 60 -3.53 8.44 1.90
N VAL A 61 -2.48 9.23 2.10
CA VAL A 61 -2.10 9.73 3.42
C VAL A 61 -2.20 11.25 3.42
N ARG A 62 -2.84 11.80 4.44
CA ARG A 62 -2.93 13.25 4.64
C ARG A 62 -2.14 13.61 5.88
N THR A 63 -1.19 14.52 5.71
CA THR A 63 -0.36 14.98 6.82
C THR A 63 0.19 16.36 6.54
N SER A 64 0.38 17.14 7.61
CA SER A 64 1.04 18.45 7.54
C SER A 64 2.55 18.35 7.77
N GLU A 65 3.06 17.16 8.07
CA GLU A 65 4.46 16.95 8.46
C GLU A 65 5.38 16.60 7.30
N GLY A 66 4.86 16.55 6.08
CA GLY A 66 5.66 16.39 4.89
C GLY A 66 5.77 14.95 4.40
N GLU A 67 6.60 14.78 3.36
CA GLU A 67 6.73 13.54 2.62
C GLU A 67 7.31 12.39 3.46
N GLU A 68 8.29 12.69 4.30
CA GLU A 68 8.91 11.68 5.17
C GLU A 68 7.90 11.13 6.17
N ASP A 69 7.05 11.99 6.70
CA ASP A 69 6.00 11.55 7.62
C ASP A 69 4.97 10.68 6.90
N ALA A 70 4.59 11.07 5.68
CA ALA A 70 3.67 10.28 4.86
C ALA A 70 4.25 8.88 4.60
N ALA A 71 5.53 8.80 4.27
CA ALA A 71 6.21 7.51 4.05
C ALA A 71 6.18 6.65 5.31
N ARG A 72 6.45 7.26 6.47
CA ARG A 72 6.45 6.56 7.76
C ARG A 72 5.05 6.03 8.10
N ILE A 73 4.03 6.82 7.87
CA ILE A 73 2.64 6.41 8.12
C ILE A 73 2.27 5.24 7.22
N GLY A 74 2.58 5.34 5.92
CA GLY A 74 2.28 4.27 4.96
C GLY A 74 3.01 2.97 5.28
N GLU A 75 4.27 3.06 5.67
CA GLU A 75 5.06 1.89 6.06
C GLU A 75 4.48 1.22 7.30
N LYS A 76 4.09 2.01 8.29
CA LYS A 76 3.49 1.50 9.52
C LYS A 76 2.17 0.78 9.23
N GLU A 77 1.32 1.38 8.40
CA GLU A 77 0.05 0.78 8.01
C GLU A 77 0.25 -0.52 7.23
N ALA A 78 1.21 -0.53 6.30
CA ALA A 78 1.52 -1.72 5.52
C ALA A 78 2.05 -2.86 6.41
N THR A 79 2.93 -2.54 7.35
CA THR A 79 3.48 -3.51 8.28
C THR A 79 2.38 -4.10 9.16
N LEU A 80 1.48 -3.26 9.65
CA LEU A 80 0.36 -3.69 10.47
C LEU A 80 -0.60 -4.60 9.69
N PHE A 81 -0.88 -4.24 8.43
CA PHE A 81 -1.73 -5.03 7.55
C PHE A 81 -1.17 -6.44 7.36
N LEU A 82 0.11 -6.54 7.01
CA LEU A 82 0.77 -7.84 6.80
C LEU A 82 0.78 -8.68 8.07
N ARG A 83 1.06 -8.04 9.21
CA ARG A 83 1.07 -8.72 10.51
C ARG A 83 -0.31 -9.25 10.86
N THR A 84 -1.35 -8.46 10.61
CA THR A 84 -2.73 -8.85 10.90
C THR A 84 -3.14 -10.09 10.09
N LEU A 85 -2.70 -10.18 8.84
CA LEU A 85 -2.99 -11.33 7.98
C LEU A 85 -2.01 -12.49 8.19
N GLY A 86 -0.95 -12.28 8.95
CA GLY A 86 0.06 -13.31 9.18
C GLY A 86 0.99 -13.54 8.00
N TYR A 87 1.12 -12.57 7.12
CA TYR A 87 2.03 -12.66 5.98
C TYR A 87 3.40 -12.09 6.32
N SER A 88 4.44 -12.80 5.91
CA SER A 88 5.81 -12.33 6.00
C SER A 88 6.25 -11.78 4.65
N SER A 89 7.16 -10.82 4.68
CA SER A 89 7.72 -10.25 3.46
C SER A 89 9.19 -9.93 3.64
N HIS A 90 9.90 -9.82 2.51
CA HIS A 90 11.20 -9.20 2.49
C HIS A 90 11.02 -7.69 2.75
N LYS A 91 12.13 -6.96 2.88
CA LYS A 91 12.08 -5.53 3.18
C LYS A 91 11.17 -4.79 2.20
N LEU A 92 10.27 -3.97 2.75
CA LEU A 92 9.34 -3.16 1.95
C LEU A 92 10.08 -2.01 1.27
N LYS A 93 9.71 -1.74 0.03
CA LYS A 93 10.15 -0.55 -0.69
C LYS A 93 9.01 0.46 -0.65
N ILE A 94 9.27 1.61 -0.04
CA ILE A 94 8.27 2.67 0.12
C ILE A 94 8.53 3.77 -0.91
N THR A 95 7.50 4.11 -1.67
CA THR A 95 7.54 5.26 -2.58
C THR A 95 6.40 6.21 -2.22
N VAL A 96 6.65 7.50 -2.37
CA VAL A 96 5.69 8.55 -2.01
C VAL A 96 5.58 9.53 -3.16
N ALA A 97 4.35 9.91 -3.49
CA ALA A 97 4.08 10.96 -4.45
C ALA A 97 3.18 12.01 -3.79
N ASN A 98 3.62 13.27 -3.82
CA ASN A 98 2.80 14.38 -3.34
C ASN A 98 1.80 14.74 -4.44
N VAL A 99 0.53 14.58 -4.15
CA VAL A 99 -0.55 14.85 -5.11
C VAL A 99 -1.42 16.04 -4.71
N SER A 100 -0.96 16.83 -3.75
CA SER A 100 -1.70 17.99 -3.26
C SER A 100 -2.07 18.96 -4.37
N ALA A 101 -1.15 19.21 -5.31
CA ALA A 101 -1.39 20.13 -6.42
C ALA A 101 -2.55 19.68 -7.32
N MET A 102 -2.75 18.36 -7.45
CA MET A 102 -3.86 17.83 -8.24
C MET A 102 -5.21 18.20 -7.66
N TRP A 103 -5.30 18.23 -6.33
CA TRP A 103 -6.53 18.57 -5.64
C TRP A 103 -6.77 20.08 -5.65
N GLU A 104 -5.71 20.89 -5.54
CA GLU A 104 -5.80 22.34 -5.61
C GLU A 104 -6.28 22.83 -6.95
N GLU A 105 -5.85 22.21 -8.03
CA GLU A 105 -6.26 22.57 -9.39
C GLU A 105 -7.74 22.25 -9.68
N GLN A 106 -8.31 21.35 -8.91
CA GLN A 106 -9.70 20.94 -9.06
C GLN A 106 -10.66 21.74 -8.18
N ALA A 107 -10.13 22.55 -7.31
CA ALA A 107 -10.93 23.31 -6.34
C ALA A 107 -11.65 24.53 -6.96
#